data_082d2e78954cfef787ff357288a15710
#
_entry.id   082d2e78954cfef787ff357288a15710
#
_cell.length_a   1.000
_cell.length_b   1.000
_cell.length_c   1.000
_cell.angle_alpha   90.00
_cell.angle_beta   90.00
_cell.angle_gamma   90.00
#
_symmetry.space_group_name_H-M   'P 1'
#
loop_
_entity.id
_entity.type
_entity.pdbx_description
1 polymer ?
#
loop_
_entity_poly.entity_id
_entity_poly.type
_entity_poly.pdbx_seq_one_letter_code
_entity_poly.pdbx_strand_id
1 'polypeptide(L)'
;MLKEKSYLSSEKSRNTHNSRVKTYKTPTGPLFLRTCCTPSFVEGLKVDDGLHAFARLPEREHNLLLSIAQRPESKLTLAYTAEGTIVGQVTLAPLDGWWQDITNAYEIAVEVSSGWRKLGLAHQLLAFALEFESLEEHLILGLGLSWHWDYAGLGITPFDYRELIARLFASHGFSEYLTSEPNIRMDPANILVARPGNRLAEESISRFFQRLLQSDTFPGL
;
A
#
# COMPACT_ATOMS: atom_id res chain seq x y z
N MET A 1 -25.71 -15.79 51.55
CA MET A 1 -26.39 -16.04 50.28
C MET A 1 -26.24 -14.80 49.41
N LEU A 2 -25.10 -14.66 48.77
CA LEU A 2 -24.73 -13.51 47.93
C LEU A 2 -24.60 -14.03 46.50
N LYS A 3 -25.39 -13.45 45.58
CA LYS A 3 -25.42 -13.80 44.16
C LYS A 3 -24.25 -13.10 43.49
N GLU A 4 -23.29 -13.86 43.00
CA GLU A 4 -22.32 -13.41 42.01
C GLU A 4 -23.01 -13.14 40.66
N LYS A 5 -23.05 -11.88 40.27
CA LYS A 5 -23.39 -11.49 38.90
C LYS A 5 -22.13 -11.57 38.06
N SER A 6 -22.07 -12.54 37.16
CA SER A 6 -21.08 -12.67 36.12
C SER A 6 -21.16 -11.48 35.16
N TYR A 7 -20.16 -10.63 35.16
CA TYR A 7 -19.89 -9.68 34.08
C TYR A 7 -19.17 -10.41 32.96
N LEU A 8 -19.92 -11.00 32.05
CA LEU A 8 -19.43 -11.33 30.72
C LEU A 8 -19.70 -10.13 29.79
N SER A 9 -18.78 -9.20 29.83
CA SER A 9 -18.69 -8.12 28.83
C SER A 9 -18.29 -8.70 27.50
N SER A 10 -19.16 -8.56 26.53
CA SER A 10 -19.00 -8.99 25.15
C SER A 10 -18.07 -8.03 24.40
N GLU A 11 -16.77 -8.26 24.43
CA GLU A 11 -15.86 -7.73 23.40
C GLU A 11 -15.97 -8.60 22.15
N LYS A 12 -16.98 -8.34 21.33
CA LYS A 12 -17.05 -8.81 19.94
C LYS A 12 -17.09 -7.61 19.01
N SER A 13 -15.97 -6.92 18.88
CA SER A 13 -15.69 -6.15 17.67
C SER A 13 -14.53 -6.85 16.95
N ARG A 14 -14.82 -7.99 16.34
CA ARG A 14 -13.92 -8.61 15.40
C ARG A 14 -14.14 -7.93 14.04
N ASN A 15 -13.28 -7.02 13.71
CA ASN A 15 -13.07 -6.54 12.34
C ASN A 15 -12.49 -7.71 11.53
N THR A 16 -13.30 -8.70 11.22
CA THR A 16 -12.95 -9.77 10.27
C THR A 16 -12.98 -9.17 8.86
N HIS A 17 -11.87 -8.60 8.43
CA HIS A 17 -11.65 -8.31 7.03
C HIS A 17 -11.67 -9.66 6.31
N ASN A 18 -12.78 -9.99 5.67
CA ASN A 18 -12.90 -11.23 4.90
C ASN A 18 -11.84 -11.23 3.80
N SER A 19 -10.86 -12.13 3.94
CA SER A 19 -9.88 -12.38 2.88
C SER A 19 -10.61 -12.89 1.64
N ARG A 20 -10.34 -12.26 0.49
CA ARG A 20 -10.89 -12.66 -0.81
C ARG A 20 -9.77 -13.18 -1.69
N VAL A 21 -10.08 -14.14 -2.54
CA VAL A 21 -9.14 -14.72 -3.51
C VAL A 21 -9.71 -14.59 -4.91
N LYS A 22 -8.88 -14.20 -5.87
CA LYS A 22 -9.20 -14.09 -7.29
C LYS A 22 -8.08 -14.75 -8.12
N THR A 23 -8.43 -15.47 -9.17
CA THR A 23 -7.45 -16.00 -10.13
C THR A 23 -7.22 -14.98 -11.24
N TYR A 24 -5.96 -14.74 -11.58
CA TYR A 24 -5.54 -13.93 -12.70
C TYR A 24 -4.74 -14.78 -13.70
N LYS A 25 -5.23 -14.90 -14.94
CA LYS A 25 -4.58 -15.69 -15.99
C LYS A 25 -3.45 -14.88 -16.64
N THR A 26 -2.26 -15.47 -16.72
CA THR A 26 -1.12 -14.91 -17.45
C THR A 26 -0.60 -15.91 -18.48
N PRO A 27 0.21 -15.48 -19.46
CA PRO A 27 0.85 -16.40 -20.41
C PRO A 27 1.75 -17.44 -19.77
N THR A 28 2.29 -17.15 -18.58
CA THR A 28 3.19 -18.02 -17.82
C THR A 28 2.45 -18.92 -16.83
N GLY A 29 1.11 -18.86 -16.78
CA GLY A 29 0.27 -19.64 -15.87
C GLY A 29 -0.62 -18.75 -14.99
N PRO A 30 -1.52 -19.38 -14.21
CA PRO A 30 -2.41 -18.65 -13.33
C PRO A 30 -1.67 -18.09 -12.11
N LEU A 31 -2.00 -16.87 -11.74
CA LEU A 31 -1.68 -16.26 -10.46
C LEU A 31 -2.92 -16.20 -9.57
N PHE A 32 -2.69 -16.25 -8.27
CA PHE A 32 -3.73 -16.04 -7.27
C PHE A 32 -3.51 -14.68 -6.60
N LEU A 33 -4.54 -13.85 -6.61
CA LEU A 33 -4.54 -12.58 -5.89
C LEU A 33 -5.34 -12.77 -4.60
N ARG A 34 -4.76 -12.42 -3.46
CA ARG A 34 -5.42 -12.54 -2.15
C ARG A 34 -5.33 -11.25 -1.37
N THR A 35 -6.48 -10.76 -0.87
CA THR A 35 -6.56 -9.59 0.01
C THR A 35 -6.48 -9.99 1.47
N CYS A 36 -6.12 -9.06 2.35
CA CYS A 36 -6.06 -9.22 3.81
C CYS A 36 -5.29 -10.48 4.20
N CYS A 37 -4.08 -10.63 3.65
CA CYS A 37 -3.20 -11.74 3.94
C CYS A 37 -2.79 -11.73 5.41
N THR A 38 -3.02 -12.85 6.10
CA THR A 38 -2.63 -13.02 7.51
C THR A 38 -1.14 -13.36 7.65
N PRO A 39 -0.52 -13.12 8.84
CA PRO A 39 0.87 -13.52 9.07
C PRO A 39 1.12 -14.99 8.76
N SER A 40 0.26 -15.90 9.24
CA SER A 40 0.40 -17.34 8.99
C SER A 40 0.29 -17.73 7.50
N PHE A 41 -0.43 -16.95 6.71
CA PHE A 41 -0.45 -17.15 5.26
C PHE A 41 0.85 -16.71 4.61
N VAL A 42 1.38 -15.53 5.00
CA VAL A 42 2.65 -14.99 4.46
C VAL A 42 3.82 -15.89 4.82
N GLU A 43 3.89 -16.41 6.04
CA GLU A 43 4.94 -17.34 6.50
C GLU A 43 5.08 -18.58 5.62
N GLY A 44 3.97 -19.07 5.04
CA GLY A 44 3.96 -20.23 4.14
C GLY A 44 4.42 -19.95 2.71
N LEU A 45 4.71 -18.69 2.37
CA LEU A 45 5.07 -18.27 1.02
C LEU A 45 6.56 -17.94 0.90
N LYS A 46 7.07 -17.90 -0.33
CA LYS A 46 8.41 -17.40 -0.67
C LYS A 46 8.27 -16.12 -1.48
N VAL A 47 9.28 -15.27 -1.45
CA VAL A 47 9.34 -14.05 -2.26
C VAL A 47 10.16 -14.34 -3.52
N ASP A 48 9.67 -13.88 -4.67
CA ASP A 48 10.39 -13.93 -5.94
C ASP A 48 11.60 -12.99 -5.90
N ASP A 49 12.71 -13.40 -6.50
CA ASP A 49 13.97 -12.65 -6.49
C ASP A 49 13.88 -11.25 -7.12
N GLY A 50 12.92 -11.04 -8.02
CA GLY A 50 12.66 -9.76 -8.65
C GLY A 50 11.78 -8.80 -7.82
N LEU A 51 11.32 -9.22 -6.63
CA LEU A 51 10.54 -8.42 -5.69
C LEU A 51 11.46 -7.93 -4.56
N HIS A 52 12.02 -6.74 -4.68
CA HIS A 52 13.07 -6.23 -3.79
C HIS A 52 13.18 -4.70 -3.75
N ALA A 53 12.16 -3.98 -4.22
CA ALA A 53 12.21 -2.52 -4.31
C ALA A 53 12.27 -1.84 -2.93
N PHE A 54 11.56 -2.38 -1.93
CA PHE A 54 11.49 -1.76 -0.61
C PHE A 54 12.57 -2.26 0.35
N ALA A 55 12.92 -3.53 0.32
CA ALA A 55 13.90 -4.10 1.25
C ALA A 55 15.21 -4.55 0.60
N ARG A 56 15.35 -4.41 -0.73
CA ARG A 56 16.53 -4.69 -1.54
C ARG A 56 17.05 -6.14 -1.55
N LEU A 57 16.48 -7.03 -0.75
CA LEU A 57 16.78 -8.46 -0.69
C LEU A 57 15.50 -9.24 -0.46
N PRO A 58 15.27 -10.39 -1.17
CA PRO A 58 14.05 -11.18 -1.05
C PRO A 58 13.71 -11.62 0.38
N GLU A 59 14.70 -12.01 1.17
CA GLU A 59 14.48 -12.39 2.58
C GLU A 59 14.02 -11.22 3.45
N ARG A 60 14.58 -10.02 3.22
CA ARG A 60 14.17 -8.80 3.91
C ARG A 60 12.79 -8.36 3.45
N GLU A 61 12.49 -8.54 2.16
CA GLU A 61 11.16 -8.27 1.61
C GLU A 61 10.11 -9.17 2.25
N HIS A 62 10.39 -10.48 2.39
CA HIS A 62 9.50 -11.39 3.11
C HIS A 62 9.25 -10.95 4.56
N ASN A 63 10.31 -10.58 5.29
CA ASN A 63 10.19 -10.08 6.67
C ASN A 63 9.39 -8.77 6.74
N LEU A 64 9.55 -7.88 5.76
CA LEU A 64 8.76 -6.65 5.65
C LEU A 64 7.28 -6.96 5.46
N LEU A 65 6.92 -7.81 4.50
CA LEU A 65 5.54 -8.24 4.25
C LEU A 65 4.92 -8.92 5.47
N LEU A 66 5.69 -9.76 6.16
CA LEU A 66 5.25 -10.38 7.40
C LEU A 66 4.98 -9.34 8.50
N SER A 67 5.88 -8.37 8.68
CA SER A 67 5.69 -7.28 9.64
C SER A 67 4.45 -6.43 9.37
N ILE A 68 4.15 -6.18 8.09
CA ILE A 68 2.94 -5.48 7.67
C ILE A 68 1.69 -6.33 7.97
N ALA A 69 1.73 -7.63 7.66
CA ALA A 69 0.62 -8.53 7.95
C ALA A 69 0.31 -8.68 9.45
N GLN A 70 1.32 -8.46 10.32
CA GLN A 70 1.18 -8.49 11.78
C GLN A 70 0.50 -7.23 12.36
N ARG A 71 0.45 -6.13 11.61
CA ARG A 71 -0.22 -4.88 12.06
C ARG A 71 -1.72 -4.98 11.81
N PRO A 72 -2.58 -4.93 12.86
CA PRO A 72 -4.03 -5.15 12.71
C PRO A 72 -4.71 -4.15 11.78
N GLU A 73 -4.21 -2.91 11.74
CA GLU A 73 -4.75 -1.82 10.93
C GLU A 73 -4.28 -1.84 9.47
N SER A 74 -3.22 -2.60 9.15
CA SER A 74 -2.69 -2.70 7.78
C SER A 74 -3.49 -3.71 6.95
N LYS A 75 -3.50 -3.52 5.64
CA LYS A 75 -4.09 -4.46 4.68
C LYS A 75 -3.02 -4.85 3.66
N LEU A 76 -2.73 -6.14 3.58
CA LEU A 76 -1.79 -6.72 2.63
C LEU A 76 -2.53 -7.51 1.57
N THR A 77 -2.32 -7.14 0.31
CA THR A 77 -2.81 -7.86 -0.87
C THR A 77 -1.61 -8.43 -1.63
N LEU A 78 -1.63 -9.72 -1.91
CA LEU A 78 -0.54 -10.42 -2.59
C LEU A 78 -1.01 -11.05 -3.89
N ALA A 79 -0.10 -11.08 -4.89
CA ALA A 79 -0.16 -11.98 -6.04
C ALA A 79 0.91 -13.06 -5.86
N TYR A 80 0.53 -14.32 -6.02
CA TYR A 80 1.42 -15.47 -5.85
C TYR A 80 1.11 -16.59 -6.84
N THR A 81 2.11 -17.43 -7.11
CA THR A 81 2.02 -18.60 -8.00
C THR A 81 1.39 -19.80 -7.29
N ALA A 82 1.07 -20.85 -8.02
CA ALA A 82 0.57 -22.11 -7.45
C ALA A 82 1.57 -22.78 -6.50
N GLU A 83 2.88 -22.53 -6.71
CA GLU A 83 3.97 -23.04 -5.89
C GLU A 83 4.21 -22.19 -4.63
N GLY A 84 3.41 -21.14 -4.41
CA GLY A 84 3.52 -20.28 -3.24
C GLY A 84 4.61 -19.21 -3.32
N THR A 85 4.98 -18.76 -4.52
CA THR A 85 5.95 -17.68 -4.71
C THR A 85 5.21 -16.34 -4.88
N ILE A 86 5.47 -15.38 -4.00
CA ILE A 86 4.93 -14.00 -4.08
C ILE A 86 5.63 -13.29 -5.22
N VAL A 87 4.85 -12.78 -6.19
CA VAL A 87 5.34 -12.09 -7.39
C VAL A 87 4.84 -10.63 -7.48
N GLY A 88 4.04 -10.20 -6.53
CA GLY A 88 3.59 -8.81 -6.43
C GLY A 88 2.80 -8.57 -5.16
N GLN A 89 2.77 -7.31 -4.73
CA GLN A 89 2.12 -6.90 -3.50
C GLN A 89 1.49 -5.50 -3.62
N VAL A 90 0.43 -5.27 -2.85
CA VAL A 90 -0.07 -3.96 -2.48
C VAL A 90 -0.24 -3.94 -0.97
N THR A 91 0.34 -2.94 -0.34
CA THR A 91 0.18 -2.68 1.10
C THR A 91 -0.63 -1.41 1.31
N LEU A 92 -1.50 -1.42 2.31
CA LEU A 92 -2.13 -0.24 2.90
C LEU A 92 -1.74 -0.24 4.38
N ALA A 93 -0.93 0.73 4.77
CA ALA A 93 -0.47 0.90 6.15
C ALA A 93 -0.89 2.27 6.69
N PRO A 94 -1.12 2.41 8.01
CA PRO A 94 -1.36 3.71 8.61
C PRO A 94 -0.25 4.69 8.24
N LEU A 95 -0.62 5.97 8.09
CA LEU A 95 0.36 7.03 7.82
C LEU A 95 1.30 7.24 9.01
N ASP A 96 2.54 7.58 8.69
CA ASP A 96 3.54 7.97 9.67
C ASP A 96 4.27 9.26 9.27
N GLY A 97 5.27 9.67 10.05
CA GLY A 97 6.15 10.79 9.76
C GLY A 97 5.38 12.09 9.45
N TRP A 98 5.60 12.64 8.27
CA TRP A 98 5.01 13.91 7.82
C TRP A 98 3.47 13.91 7.84
N TRP A 99 2.85 12.75 7.58
CA TRP A 99 1.41 12.59 7.39
C TRP A 99 0.67 12.01 8.61
N GLN A 100 1.37 11.72 9.71
CA GLN A 100 0.85 10.96 10.87
C GLN A 100 -0.35 11.58 11.59
N ASP A 101 -0.59 12.86 11.43
CA ASP A 101 -1.69 13.61 12.06
C ASP A 101 -2.99 13.61 11.24
N ILE A 102 -2.99 12.95 10.08
CA ILE A 102 -4.20 12.76 9.27
C ILE A 102 -4.88 11.45 9.69
N THR A 103 -6.05 11.57 10.28
CA THR A 103 -6.87 10.43 10.68
C THR A 103 -7.60 9.80 9.48
N ASN A 104 -7.97 8.53 9.62
CA ASN A 104 -8.65 7.77 8.55
C ASN A 104 -7.86 7.83 7.23
N ALA A 105 -6.58 7.52 7.30
CA ALA A 105 -5.72 7.58 6.13
C ALA A 105 -4.74 6.39 6.08
N TYR A 106 -4.37 6.02 4.85
CA TYR A 106 -3.41 4.95 4.56
C TYR A 106 -2.34 5.44 3.59
N GLU A 107 -1.13 4.96 3.80
CA GLU A 107 -0.12 4.93 2.74
C GLU A 107 -0.27 3.66 1.93
N ILE A 108 -0.26 3.80 0.60
CA ILE A 108 -0.29 2.67 -0.33
C ILE A 108 1.06 2.49 -1.00
N ALA A 109 1.54 1.26 -1.01
CA ALA A 109 2.68 0.87 -1.83
C ALA A 109 2.31 -0.30 -2.74
N VAL A 110 2.87 -0.33 -3.95
CA VAL A 110 2.68 -1.40 -4.93
C VAL A 110 4.00 -1.81 -5.52
N GLU A 111 4.21 -3.11 -5.62
CA GLU A 111 5.37 -3.67 -6.32
C GLU A 111 4.98 -4.92 -7.10
N VAL A 112 5.60 -5.09 -8.26
CA VAL A 112 5.53 -6.30 -9.08
C VAL A 112 6.93 -6.73 -9.41
N SER A 113 7.24 -8.00 -9.15
CA SER A 113 8.52 -8.61 -9.47
C SER A 113 8.91 -8.37 -10.93
N SER A 114 10.19 -8.11 -11.17
CA SER A 114 10.74 -7.76 -12.48
C SER A 114 10.37 -8.78 -13.57
N GLY A 115 10.38 -10.06 -13.26
CA GLY A 115 9.99 -11.15 -14.16
C GLY A 115 8.49 -11.21 -14.49
N TRP A 116 7.64 -10.48 -13.76
CA TRP A 116 6.18 -10.49 -13.88
C TRP A 116 5.60 -9.16 -14.33
N ARG A 117 6.45 -8.23 -14.76
CA ARG A 117 6.05 -6.93 -15.31
C ARG A 117 5.46 -7.07 -16.73
N LYS A 118 4.81 -6.01 -17.19
CA LYS A 118 4.16 -5.92 -18.53
C LYS A 118 2.99 -6.90 -18.73
N LEU A 119 2.52 -7.56 -17.67
CA LEU A 119 1.37 -8.46 -17.68
C LEU A 119 0.09 -7.79 -17.13
N GLY A 120 0.07 -6.50 -16.87
CA GLY A 120 -1.06 -5.80 -16.25
C GLY A 120 -1.27 -6.10 -14.75
N LEU A 121 -0.34 -6.83 -14.12
CA LEU A 121 -0.49 -7.32 -12.75
C LEU A 121 -0.63 -6.20 -11.72
N ALA A 122 0.11 -5.09 -11.87
CA ALA A 122 -0.01 -3.93 -10.97
C ALA A 122 -1.43 -3.35 -10.97
N HIS A 123 -2.06 -3.21 -12.15
CA HIS A 123 -3.46 -2.77 -12.27
C HIS A 123 -4.42 -3.74 -11.56
N GLN A 124 -4.23 -5.05 -11.73
CA GLN A 124 -5.09 -6.05 -11.11
C GLN A 124 -4.95 -6.07 -9.59
N LEU A 125 -3.72 -5.92 -9.08
CA LEU A 125 -3.45 -5.84 -7.66
C LEU A 125 -4.07 -4.59 -7.03
N LEU A 126 -3.85 -3.41 -7.63
CA LEU A 126 -4.44 -2.16 -7.15
C LEU A 126 -5.97 -2.20 -7.19
N ALA A 127 -6.56 -2.61 -8.31
CA ALA A 127 -8.01 -2.77 -8.42
C ALA A 127 -8.54 -3.64 -7.28
N PHE A 128 -7.93 -4.80 -7.06
CA PHE A 128 -8.39 -5.77 -6.05
C PHE A 128 -8.16 -5.29 -4.61
N ALA A 129 -7.05 -4.59 -4.35
CA ALA A 129 -6.76 -4.00 -3.05
C ALA A 129 -7.69 -2.83 -2.69
N LEU A 130 -8.18 -2.10 -3.70
CA LEU A 130 -9.04 -0.93 -3.52
C LEU A 130 -10.54 -1.23 -3.53
N GLU A 131 -10.96 -2.48 -3.75
CA GLU A 131 -12.38 -2.88 -3.78
C GLU A 131 -13.09 -2.88 -2.41
N PHE A 132 -12.43 -2.51 -1.31
CA PHE A 132 -13.06 -2.45 0.00
C PHE A 132 -13.89 -1.18 0.15
N GLU A 133 -15.19 -1.32 0.37
CA GLU A 133 -16.11 -0.19 0.56
C GLU A 133 -15.69 0.72 1.73
N SER A 134 -15.09 0.16 2.78
CA SER A 134 -14.55 0.92 3.90
C SER A 134 -13.47 1.92 3.51
N LEU A 135 -12.78 1.74 2.38
CA LEU A 135 -11.77 2.68 1.90
C LEU A 135 -12.37 3.99 1.38
N GLU A 136 -13.68 4.01 1.13
CA GLU A 136 -14.38 5.25 0.78
C GLU A 136 -14.51 6.23 1.96
N GLU A 137 -14.17 5.82 3.17
CA GLU A 137 -14.07 6.66 4.38
C GLU A 137 -12.63 7.10 4.68
N HIS A 138 -11.68 6.76 3.80
CA HIS A 138 -10.26 7.00 4.03
C HIS A 138 -9.62 7.83 2.93
N LEU A 139 -8.58 8.56 3.32
CA LEU A 139 -7.59 9.12 2.40
C LEU A 139 -6.53 8.06 2.12
N ILE A 140 -6.20 7.85 0.86
CA ILE A 140 -5.12 6.93 0.47
C ILE A 140 -4.03 7.75 -0.21
N LEU A 141 -2.82 7.74 0.35
CA LEU A 141 -1.64 8.43 -0.17
C LEU A 141 -0.64 7.43 -0.74
N GLY A 142 -0.02 7.77 -1.86
CA GLY A 142 1.12 7.04 -2.41
C GLY A 142 2.31 7.98 -2.58
N LEU A 143 3.44 7.63 -1.94
CA LEU A 143 4.70 8.35 -2.12
C LEU A 143 5.56 7.57 -3.11
N GLY A 144 5.62 8.06 -4.33
CA GLY A 144 6.51 7.51 -5.36
C GLY A 144 7.90 8.12 -5.22
N LEU A 145 8.84 7.33 -4.72
CA LEU A 145 10.20 7.77 -4.40
C LEU A 145 11.19 7.08 -5.34
N SER A 146 11.94 7.86 -6.11
CA SER A 146 12.80 7.40 -7.20
C SER A 146 13.85 6.36 -6.78
N TRP A 147 14.30 6.38 -5.54
CA TRP A 147 15.27 5.39 -5.03
C TRP A 147 14.70 3.99 -4.78
N HIS A 148 13.38 3.81 -4.86
CA HIS A 148 12.72 2.49 -4.84
C HIS A 148 12.42 1.97 -6.25
N TRP A 149 12.71 2.74 -7.30
CA TRP A 149 12.33 2.38 -8.64
C TRP A 149 13.44 1.69 -9.42
N ASP A 150 13.07 0.65 -10.15
CA ASP A 150 13.96 -0.07 -11.06
C ASP A 150 13.86 0.50 -12.48
N TYR A 151 14.06 1.82 -12.62
CA TYR A 151 14.06 2.47 -13.93
C TYR A 151 15.25 2.04 -14.80
N ALA A 152 16.40 1.75 -14.19
CA ALA A 152 17.58 1.27 -14.88
C ALA A 152 17.37 -0.12 -15.47
N GLY A 153 16.76 -1.05 -14.74
CA GLY A 153 16.40 -2.38 -15.23
C GLY A 153 15.37 -2.36 -16.36
N LEU A 154 14.59 -1.29 -16.47
CA LEU A 154 13.67 -1.05 -17.58
C LEU A 154 14.30 -0.30 -18.75
N GLY A 155 15.50 0.28 -18.59
CA GLY A 155 16.17 1.10 -19.60
C GLY A 155 15.48 2.43 -19.89
N ILE A 156 14.81 3.02 -18.89
CA ILE A 156 14.08 4.28 -18.99
C ILE A 156 14.62 5.31 -17.99
N THR A 157 14.25 6.58 -18.14
CA THR A 157 14.63 7.63 -17.19
C THR A 157 13.77 7.59 -15.93
N PRO A 158 14.22 8.18 -14.79
CA PRO A 158 13.36 8.35 -13.60
C PRO A 158 12.06 9.09 -13.91
N PHE A 159 12.08 10.07 -14.81
CA PHE A 159 10.88 10.81 -15.23
C PHE A 159 9.91 9.95 -16.02
N ASP A 160 10.39 9.07 -16.91
CA ASP A 160 9.52 8.11 -17.61
C ASP A 160 8.88 7.13 -16.63
N TYR A 161 9.64 6.71 -15.60
CA TYR A 161 9.11 5.83 -14.56
C TYR A 161 8.05 6.54 -13.72
N ARG A 162 8.30 7.81 -13.36
CA ARG A 162 7.31 8.68 -12.70
C ARG A 162 5.99 8.72 -13.49
N GLU A 163 6.07 8.92 -14.82
CA GLU A 163 4.89 8.93 -15.66
C GLU A 163 4.14 7.58 -15.68
N LEU A 164 4.86 6.46 -15.62
CA LEU A 164 4.24 5.15 -15.49
C LEU A 164 3.46 5.03 -14.17
N ILE A 165 4.06 5.45 -13.05
CA ILE A 165 3.42 5.45 -11.73
C ILE A 165 2.21 6.39 -11.73
N ALA A 166 2.34 7.63 -12.24
CA ALA A 166 1.25 8.59 -12.31
C ALA A 166 0.04 8.02 -13.07
N ARG A 167 0.27 7.43 -14.26
CA ARG A 167 -0.80 6.83 -15.07
C ARG A 167 -1.42 5.60 -14.41
N LEU A 168 -0.59 4.76 -13.77
CA LEU A 168 -1.08 3.59 -13.04
C LEU A 168 -2.06 4.03 -11.95
N PHE A 169 -1.65 4.95 -11.09
CA PHE A 169 -2.49 5.42 -9.99
C PHE A 169 -3.70 6.23 -10.47
N ALA A 170 -3.54 7.08 -11.50
CA ALA A 170 -4.65 7.84 -12.09
C ALA A 170 -5.78 6.93 -12.60
N SER A 171 -5.45 5.77 -13.18
CA SER A 171 -6.44 4.78 -13.63
C SER A 171 -7.24 4.13 -12.49
N HIS A 172 -6.84 4.37 -11.23
CA HIS A 172 -7.52 3.92 -10.01
C HIS A 172 -8.08 5.08 -9.16
N GLY A 173 -8.25 6.27 -9.76
CA GLY A 173 -8.89 7.41 -9.13
C GLY A 173 -7.96 8.26 -8.25
N PHE A 174 -6.65 8.08 -8.35
CA PHE A 174 -5.70 8.96 -7.69
C PHE A 174 -5.39 10.19 -8.53
N SER A 175 -5.14 11.30 -7.86
CA SER A 175 -4.62 12.54 -8.44
C SER A 175 -3.23 12.84 -7.90
N GLU A 176 -2.41 13.52 -8.70
CA GLU A 176 -1.11 14.02 -8.26
C GLU A 176 -1.29 15.35 -7.50
N TYR A 177 -0.48 15.54 -6.46
CA TYR A 177 -0.46 16.75 -5.66
C TYR A 177 0.95 17.29 -5.48
N LEU A 178 1.08 18.61 -5.59
CA LEU A 178 2.28 19.33 -5.17
C LEU A 178 2.35 19.37 -3.65
N THR A 179 3.53 19.15 -3.09
CA THR A 179 3.72 19.11 -1.64
C THR A 179 5.08 19.64 -1.23
N SER A 180 5.18 20.13 0.00
CA SER A 180 6.45 20.43 0.70
C SER A 180 6.99 19.26 1.51
N GLU A 181 6.39 18.06 1.41
CA GLU A 181 6.89 16.84 2.05
C GLU A 181 8.37 16.61 1.68
N PRO A 182 9.25 16.46 2.66
CA PRO A 182 10.71 16.47 2.44
C PRO A 182 11.21 15.41 1.45
N ASN A 183 10.72 14.16 1.55
CA ASN A 183 11.18 13.09 0.66
C ASN A 183 10.72 13.31 -0.79
N ILE A 184 9.51 13.86 -0.99
CA ILE A 184 9.04 14.21 -2.33
C ILE A 184 9.90 15.32 -2.93
N ARG A 185 10.32 16.30 -2.12
CA ARG A 185 11.16 17.42 -2.59
C ARG A 185 12.62 17.08 -2.83
N MET A 186 13.11 15.94 -2.33
CA MET A 186 14.51 15.53 -2.52
C MET A 186 14.88 15.26 -3.98
N ASP A 187 13.90 14.83 -4.80
CA ASP A 187 14.13 14.51 -6.21
C ASP A 187 12.92 14.98 -7.04
N PRO A 188 13.11 15.75 -8.11
CA PRO A 188 12.01 16.21 -8.96
C PRO A 188 11.27 15.08 -9.69
N ALA A 189 11.83 13.88 -9.75
CA ALA A 189 11.13 12.70 -10.25
C ALA A 189 10.16 12.09 -9.21
N ASN A 190 10.31 12.39 -7.91
CA ASN A 190 9.40 11.90 -6.89
C ASN A 190 7.98 12.47 -7.08
N ILE A 191 6.98 11.73 -6.63
CA ILE A 191 5.57 12.08 -6.83
C ILE A 191 4.75 11.75 -5.59
N LEU A 192 3.86 12.66 -5.20
CA LEU A 192 2.76 12.39 -4.28
C LEU A 192 1.49 12.18 -5.08
N VAL A 193 0.85 11.04 -4.90
CA VAL A 193 -0.50 10.77 -5.41
C VAL A 193 -1.45 10.54 -4.25
N ALA A 194 -2.70 10.97 -4.39
CA ALA A 194 -3.70 10.77 -3.36
C ALA A 194 -5.07 10.47 -3.95
N ARG A 195 -5.85 9.66 -3.23
CA ARG A 195 -7.25 9.34 -3.50
C ARG A 195 -8.06 9.56 -2.22
N PRO A 196 -8.79 10.67 -2.09
CA PRO A 196 -9.80 10.82 -1.07
C PRO A 196 -10.98 9.88 -1.38
N GLY A 197 -11.43 9.15 -0.36
CA GLY A 197 -12.66 8.36 -0.49
C GLY A 197 -13.90 9.25 -0.53
N ASN A 198 -14.96 8.77 -1.17
CA ASN A 198 -16.19 9.55 -1.40
C ASN A 198 -16.98 9.88 -0.11
N ARG A 199 -16.66 9.22 1.00
CA ARG A 199 -17.24 9.45 2.33
C ARG A 199 -16.20 9.89 3.36
N LEU A 200 -15.04 10.35 2.89
CA LEU A 200 -14.00 10.86 3.79
C LEU A 200 -14.50 12.12 4.52
N ALA A 201 -14.24 12.19 5.84
CA ALA A 201 -14.62 13.33 6.66
C ALA A 201 -13.92 14.62 6.20
N GLU A 202 -14.64 15.74 6.19
CA GLU A 202 -14.13 17.06 5.78
C GLU A 202 -12.91 17.49 6.61
N GLU A 203 -12.84 17.09 7.88
CA GLU A 203 -11.69 17.38 8.74
C GLU A 203 -10.41 16.75 8.19
N SER A 204 -10.46 15.47 7.77
CA SER A 204 -9.30 14.78 7.18
C SER A 204 -8.89 15.40 5.84
N ILE A 205 -9.86 15.80 5.03
CA ILE A 205 -9.62 16.53 3.77
C ILE A 205 -8.92 17.86 4.05
N SER A 206 -9.45 18.64 4.98
CA SER A 206 -8.88 19.96 5.35
C SER A 206 -7.46 19.80 5.90
N ARG A 207 -7.24 18.80 6.74
CA ARG A 207 -5.91 18.49 7.29
C ARG A 207 -4.92 18.11 6.20
N PHE A 208 -5.34 17.29 5.25
CA PHE A 208 -4.52 16.92 4.09
C PHE A 208 -4.08 18.16 3.30
N PHE A 209 -5.01 19.03 2.92
CA PHE A 209 -4.68 20.24 2.16
C PHE A 209 -3.77 21.20 2.95
N GLN A 210 -3.98 21.36 4.26
CA GLN A 210 -3.07 22.13 5.11
C GLN A 210 -1.65 21.55 5.13
N ARG A 211 -1.54 20.20 5.16
CA ARG A 211 -0.25 19.51 5.23
C ARG A 211 0.52 19.55 3.92
N LEU A 212 -0.17 19.62 2.77
CA LEU A 212 0.47 19.63 1.45
C LEU A 212 1.56 20.69 1.32
N LEU A 213 1.28 21.91 1.78
CA LEU A 213 2.15 23.08 1.60
C LEU A 213 2.64 23.65 2.94
N GLN A 214 2.66 22.84 3.98
CA GLN A 214 3.15 23.27 5.27
C GLN A 214 4.65 23.58 5.16
N SER A 215 5.06 24.79 5.52
CA SER A 215 6.47 25.11 5.66
C SER A 215 7.02 24.38 6.88
N ASP A 216 8.20 23.75 6.77
CA ASP A 216 8.98 23.35 7.92
C ASP A 216 9.36 24.62 8.68
N THR A 217 8.57 25.01 9.65
CA THR A 217 9.06 25.90 10.70
C THR A 217 10.01 25.06 11.54
N PHE A 218 11.30 25.09 11.20
CA PHE A 218 12.32 24.66 12.14
C PHE A 218 12.04 25.41 13.44
N PRO A 219 11.79 24.73 14.57
CA PRO A 219 11.71 25.42 15.83
C PRO A 219 13.11 25.98 16.13
N GLY A 220 13.26 27.28 15.94
CA GLY A 220 14.29 28.20 16.41
C GLY A 220 15.74 27.70 16.40
N LEU A 221 16.54 28.33 15.56
CA LEU A 221 17.93 28.59 15.90
C LEU A 221 17.99 29.57 17.09
#